data_6c16bd9d2cf6bcf5c1eeb97b7a5d291f
#
_entry.id   6c16bd9d2cf6bcf5c1eeb97b7a5d291f
#
_cell.length_a   1.000
_cell.length_b   1.000
_cell.length_c   1.000
_cell.angle_alpha   90.00
_cell.angle_beta   90.00
_cell.angle_gamma   90.00
#
_symmetry.space_group_name_H-M   'P 1'
#
loop_
_entity.id
_entity.type
_entity.pdbx_description
1 polymer ?
#
loop_
_entity_poly.entity_id
_entity_poly.type
_entity_poly.pdbx_seq_one_letter_code
_entity_poly.pdbx_strand_id
1 'polypeptide(L)'
;FQVFSLAKLRKIKEEGVSFNSHVDGRRIFMGPEESMQIQSHLGSTIAMAFDECVENPAEYSYSKQSCARAVRWLKRCKAEMERLNSLPDTINKNQILFGINQGCTFDDLRIENMKEIADLDLDGYAIGGLAVGEPKEDMYRIISAVEPYMPAQKPRYLMGVGTPGNIIEGVSRGVDLFDCVMPSRNARHGHLFTHAGIINLNNEKYKRDDTPIEPGCN
;
A
#
# COMPACT_ATOMS: atom_id res chain seq x y z
N PHE A 1 8.81 3.80 -2.04
CA PHE A 1 8.65 5.09 -2.72
C PHE A 1 7.27 5.17 -3.36
N GLN A 2 6.49 6.18 -3.01
CA GLN A 2 5.13 6.35 -3.53
C GLN A 2 5.11 7.44 -4.61
N VAL A 3 4.94 7.05 -5.85
CA VAL A 3 4.75 7.95 -7.00
C VAL A 3 3.58 8.92 -6.78
N PHE A 4 2.58 8.50 -5.99
CA PHE A 4 1.44 9.32 -5.55
C PHE A 4 1.86 10.63 -4.87
N SER A 5 2.80 10.60 -3.94
CA SER A 5 3.23 11.79 -3.18
C SER A 5 3.94 12.85 -4.03
N LEU A 6 4.26 12.54 -5.28
CA LEU A 6 4.92 13.43 -6.24
C LEU A 6 3.98 14.00 -7.31
N ALA A 7 2.67 14.04 -7.07
CA ALA A 7 1.65 14.38 -8.08
C ALA A 7 1.97 15.63 -8.92
N LYS A 8 2.49 16.68 -8.30
CA LYS A 8 2.87 17.94 -8.99
C LYS A 8 4.23 17.91 -9.72
N LEU A 9 5.06 16.90 -9.46
CA LEU A 9 6.44 16.81 -9.96
C LEU A 9 6.67 15.62 -10.88
N ARG A 10 5.62 14.85 -11.16
CA ARG A 10 5.70 13.62 -11.93
C ARG A 10 5.06 13.74 -13.31
N LYS A 11 5.57 12.97 -14.24
CA LYS A 11 4.94 12.73 -15.55
C LYS A 11 4.84 11.23 -15.77
N ILE A 12 3.61 10.73 -15.86
CA ILE A 12 3.30 9.32 -16.05
C ILE A 12 3.16 9.05 -17.55
N LYS A 13 3.77 7.95 -17.99
CA LYS A 13 3.68 7.40 -19.35
C LYS A 13 3.52 5.89 -19.25
N GLU A 14 3.35 5.23 -20.40
CA GLU A 14 3.27 3.76 -20.46
C GLU A 14 4.58 3.08 -20.01
N GLU A 15 5.71 3.68 -20.33
CA GLU A 15 7.03 3.15 -19.99
C GLU A 15 7.32 3.21 -18.48
N GLY A 16 6.78 4.23 -17.80
CA GLY A 16 7.05 4.50 -16.39
C GLY A 16 6.82 5.95 -16.03
N VAL A 17 7.42 6.41 -14.96
CA VAL A 17 7.23 7.75 -14.38
C VAL A 17 8.55 8.52 -14.38
N SER A 18 8.51 9.74 -14.91
CA SER A 18 9.59 10.71 -14.75
C SER A 18 9.21 11.73 -13.68
N PHE A 19 10.12 12.03 -12.78
CA PHE A 19 9.92 13.01 -11.71
C PHE A 19 11.24 13.69 -11.34
N ASN A 20 11.15 14.78 -10.59
CA ASN A 20 12.33 15.45 -10.06
C ASN A 20 12.53 15.10 -8.58
N SER A 21 13.76 14.77 -8.22
CA SER A 21 14.16 14.57 -6.82
C SER A 21 13.87 15.83 -6.01
N HIS A 22 13.25 15.67 -4.86
CA HIS A 22 13.01 16.79 -3.93
C HIS A 22 14.28 17.19 -3.14
N VAL A 23 15.34 16.40 -3.22
CA VAL A 23 16.59 16.65 -2.52
C VAL A 23 17.51 17.57 -3.33
N ASP A 24 17.68 17.27 -4.62
CA ASP A 24 18.66 17.91 -5.50
C ASP A 24 18.09 18.39 -6.84
N GLY A 25 16.76 18.23 -7.06
CA GLY A 25 16.10 18.60 -8.30
C GLY A 25 16.41 17.72 -9.50
N ARG A 26 17.25 16.70 -9.34
CA ARG A 26 17.66 15.79 -10.41
C ARG A 26 16.47 15.07 -11.01
N ARG A 27 16.40 15.00 -12.34
CA ARG A 27 15.39 14.21 -13.04
C ARG A 27 15.68 12.74 -12.90
N ILE A 28 14.67 12.00 -12.45
CA ILE A 28 14.70 10.54 -12.25
C ILE A 28 13.62 9.92 -13.14
N PHE A 29 13.94 8.80 -13.76
CA PHE A 29 12.96 7.90 -14.37
C PHE A 29 12.87 6.65 -13.51
N MET A 30 11.65 6.12 -13.36
CA MET A 30 11.36 4.87 -12.68
C MET A 30 10.21 4.17 -13.39
N GLY A 31 10.45 2.96 -13.83
CA GLY A 31 9.45 2.06 -14.36
C GLY A 31 9.38 0.77 -13.55
N PRO A 32 8.60 -0.20 -14.00
CA PRO A 32 8.47 -1.50 -13.35
C PRO A 32 9.82 -2.19 -13.13
N GLU A 33 10.67 -2.23 -14.15
CA GLU A 33 11.96 -2.90 -14.09
C GLU A 33 12.90 -2.23 -13.10
N GLU A 34 13.05 -0.90 -13.16
CA GLU A 34 13.89 -0.15 -12.22
C GLU A 34 13.41 -0.34 -10.78
N SER A 35 12.08 -0.37 -10.55
CA SER A 35 11.52 -0.61 -9.23
C SER A 35 11.87 -1.99 -8.71
N MET A 36 11.77 -3.03 -9.54
CA MET A 36 12.13 -4.40 -9.14
C MET A 36 13.64 -4.51 -8.88
N GLN A 37 14.49 -3.91 -9.71
CA GLN A 37 15.94 -3.88 -9.51
C GLN A 37 16.33 -3.24 -8.18
N ILE A 38 15.71 -2.10 -7.82
CA ILE A 38 15.95 -1.44 -6.53
C ILE A 38 15.56 -2.35 -5.38
N GLN A 39 14.38 -2.96 -5.42
CA GLN A 39 13.90 -3.84 -4.35
C GLN A 39 14.75 -5.12 -4.23
N SER A 40 15.23 -5.65 -5.35
CA SER A 40 16.17 -6.77 -5.38
C SER A 40 17.53 -6.42 -4.74
N HIS A 41 18.08 -5.24 -5.07
CA HIS A 41 19.33 -4.75 -4.46
C HIS A 41 19.19 -4.45 -2.95
N LEU A 42 17.98 -4.11 -2.48
CA LEU A 42 17.69 -3.97 -1.06
C LEU A 42 17.57 -5.34 -0.34
N GLY A 43 17.39 -6.41 -1.09
CA GLY A 43 17.23 -7.77 -0.55
C GLY A 43 15.95 -7.96 0.26
N SER A 44 14.89 -7.17 -0.03
CA SER A 44 13.62 -7.27 0.69
C SER A 44 13.01 -8.67 0.56
N THR A 45 12.26 -9.11 1.57
CA THR A 45 11.54 -10.38 1.52
C THR A 45 10.34 -10.29 0.58
N ILE A 46 9.59 -9.20 0.69
CA ILE A 46 8.41 -8.90 -0.14
C ILE A 46 8.73 -7.68 -0.99
N ALA A 47 8.56 -7.81 -2.29
CA ALA A 47 8.57 -6.69 -3.24
C ALA A 47 7.13 -6.32 -3.59
N MET A 48 6.87 -5.01 -3.66
CA MET A 48 5.60 -4.48 -4.11
C MET A 48 5.67 -4.14 -5.58
N ALA A 49 4.62 -4.46 -6.33
CA ALA A 49 4.51 -4.06 -7.73
C ALA A 49 4.63 -2.53 -7.87
N PHE A 50 5.18 -2.10 -9.00
CA PHE A 50 5.18 -0.69 -9.35
C PHE A 50 3.82 -0.32 -9.94
N ASP A 51 3.13 0.64 -9.33
CA ASP A 51 1.77 1.01 -9.70
C ASP A 51 1.54 2.52 -9.67
N GLU A 52 0.33 2.93 -10.05
CA GLU A 52 -0.17 4.29 -9.88
C GLU A 52 -1.34 4.28 -8.91
N CYS A 53 -1.19 4.94 -7.77
CA CYS A 53 -2.30 5.31 -6.91
C CYS A 53 -2.94 6.60 -7.45
N VAL A 54 -4.18 6.50 -7.89
CA VAL A 54 -4.98 7.64 -8.39
C VAL A 54 -5.53 8.42 -7.20
N GLU A 55 -5.59 9.74 -7.33
CA GLU A 55 -6.18 10.62 -6.31
C GLU A 55 -7.67 10.33 -6.13
N ASN A 56 -8.19 10.58 -4.93
CA ASN A 56 -9.62 10.50 -4.66
C ASN A 56 -10.16 11.91 -4.29
N PRO A 57 -11.21 12.40 -4.96
CA PRO A 57 -11.97 11.79 -6.06
C PRO A 57 -11.22 11.83 -7.40
N ALA A 58 -11.53 10.88 -8.27
CA ALA A 58 -10.97 10.80 -9.62
C ALA A 58 -12.05 10.54 -10.67
N GLU A 59 -11.74 10.94 -11.90
CA GLU A 59 -12.59 10.62 -13.06
C GLU A 59 -12.56 9.12 -13.35
N TYR A 60 -13.73 8.52 -13.58
CA TYR A 60 -13.87 7.09 -13.87
C TYR A 60 -13.02 6.64 -15.05
N SER A 61 -13.05 7.42 -16.16
CA SER A 61 -12.29 7.10 -17.37
C SER A 61 -10.79 7.07 -17.13
N TYR A 62 -10.26 7.98 -16.31
CA TYR A 62 -8.86 8.00 -15.93
C TYR A 62 -8.51 6.81 -15.02
N SER A 63 -9.35 6.54 -14.02
CA SER A 63 -9.18 5.39 -13.10
C SER A 63 -9.13 4.08 -13.87
N LYS A 64 -10.01 3.89 -14.87
CA LYS A 64 -10.00 2.71 -15.74
C LYS A 64 -8.70 2.58 -16.53
N GLN A 65 -8.20 3.66 -17.12
CA GLN A 65 -6.93 3.67 -17.85
C GLN A 65 -5.75 3.37 -16.92
N SER A 66 -5.75 3.91 -15.71
CA SER A 66 -4.74 3.66 -14.69
C SER A 66 -4.72 2.19 -14.25
N CYS A 67 -5.87 1.58 -14.00
CA CYS A 67 -5.99 0.14 -13.70
C CYS A 67 -5.39 -0.72 -14.80
N ALA A 68 -5.77 -0.47 -16.05
CA ALA A 68 -5.23 -1.23 -17.19
C ALA A 68 -3.70 -1.06 -17.34
N ARG A 69 -3.16 0.14 -17.07
CA ARG A 69 -1.72 0.39 -17.05
C ARG A 69 -1.05 -0.35 -15.88
N ALA A 70 -1.64 -0.34 -14.69
CA ALA A 70 -1.12 -1.04 -13.52
C ALA A 70 -0.97 -2.55 -13.78
N VAL A 71 -1.93 -3.18 -14.45
CA VAL A 71 -1.84 -4.60 -14.85
C VAL A 71 -0.69 -4.85 -15.83
N ARG A 72 -0.50 -3.98 -16.83
CA ARG A 72 0.63 -4.11 -17.76
C ARG A 72 1.98 -3.93 -17.04
N TRP A 73 2.07 -2.97 -16.13
CA TRP A 73 3.25 -2.76 -15.30
C TRP A 73 3.51 -3.94 -14.36
N LEU A 74 2.47 -4.51 -13.77
CA LEU A 74 2.60 -5.70 -12.92
C LEU A 74 3.18 -6.91 -13.68
N LYS A 75 2.74 -7.13 -14.92
CA LYS A 75 3.31 -8.18 -15.79
C LYS A 75 4.81 -7.97 -16.02
N ARG A 76 5.23 -6.72 -16.24
CA ARG A 76 6.66 -6.36 -16.36
C ARG A 76 7.40 -6.55 -15.04
N CYS A 77 6.81 -6.15 -13.90
CA CYS A 77 7.38 -6.41 -12.58
C CYS A 77 7.61 -7.90 -12.34
N LYS A 78 6.63 -8.75 -12.66
CA LYS A 78 6.73 -10.21 -12.51
C LYS A 78 7.87 -10.78 -13.35
N ALA A 79 7.92 -10.44 -14.62
CA ALA A 79 8.98 -10.92 -15.53
C ALA A 79 10.39 -10.47 -15.06
N GLU A 80 10.53 -9.22 -14.62
CA GLU A 80 11.82 -8.72 -14.13
C GLU A 80 12.19 -9.36 -12.77
N MET A 81 11.24 -9.60 -11.88
CA MET A 81 11.49 -10.30 -10.61
C MET A 81 11.97 -11.73 -10.85
N GLU A 82 11.33 -12.47 -11.74
CA GLU A 82 11.74 -13.83 -12.12
C GLU A 82 13.16 -13.83 -12.70
N ARG A 83 13.47 -12.87 -13.57
CA ARG A 83 14.82 -12.70 -14.12
C ARG A 83 15.85 -12.41 -13.02
N LEU A 84 15.56 -11.45 -12.13
CA LEU A 84 16.46 -11.08 -11.03
C LEU A 84 16.72 -12.25 -10.08
N ASN A 85 15.67 -12.97 -9.67
CA ASN A 85 15.80 -14.12 -8.77
C ASN A 85 16.62 -15.27 -9.37
N SER A 86 16.76 -15.34 -10.69
CA SER A 86 17.60 -16.33 -11.39
C SER A 86 19.09 -15.97 -11.45
N LEU A 87 19.46 -14.72 -11.18
CA LEU A 87 20.85 -14.27 -11.27
C LEU A 87 21.71 -14.81 -10.12
N PRO A 88 23.00 -15.16 -10.38
CA PRO A 88 23.89 -15.71 -9.36
C PRO A 88 24.13 -14.75 -8.19
N ASP A 89 24.22 -13.45 -8.46
CA ASP A 89 24.61 -12.42 -7.49
C ASP A 89 23.42 -11.73 -6.80
N THR A 90 22.18 -12.22 -6.99
CA THR A 90 21.01 -11.68 -6.32
C THR A 90 21.08 -11.94 -4.80
N ILE A 91 20.92 -10.87 -4.02
CA ILE A 91 21.00 -10.89 -2.54
C ILE A 91 19.96 -11.83 -1.93
N ASN A 92 18.70 -11.73 -2.39
CA ASN A 92 17.60 -12.60 -1.96
C ASN A 92 16.91 -13.22 -3.17
N LYS A 93 17.26 -14.46 -3.49
CA LYS A 93 16.68 -15.21 -4.62
C LYS A 93 15.25 -15.71 -4.38
N ASN A 94 14.79 -15.62 -3.13
CA ASN A 94 13.46 -16.03 -2.71
C ASN A 94 12.56 -14.81 -2.45
N GLN A 95 12.89 -13.66 -3.03
CA GLN A 95 12.05 -12.48 -2.94
C GLN A 95 10.71 -12.75 -3.63
N ILE A 96 9.62 -12.47 -2.93
CA ILE A 96 8.25 -12.67 -3.41
C ILE A 96 7.64 -11.36 -3.87
N LEU A 97 6.67 -11.44 -4.80
CA LEU A 97 6.01 -10.28 -5.41
C LEU A 97 4.55 -10.19 -5.00
N PHE A 98 4.15 -9.03 -4.46
CA PHE A 98 2.75 -8.69 -4.23
C PHE A 98 2.22 -7.79 -5.34
N GLY A 99 1.08 -8.18 -5.92
CA GLY A 99 0.29 -7.33 -6.81
C GLY A 99 -0.58 -6.36 -6.03
N ILE A 100 -0.90 -5.20 -6.63
CA ILE A 100 -1.67 -4.16 -5.96
C ILE A 100 -2.97 -3.91 -6.73
N ASN A 101 -4.10 -4.13 -6.06
CA ASN A 101 -5.42 -3.78 -6.57
C ASN A 101 -5.64 -2.28 -6.51
N GLN A 102 -6.03 -1.70 -7.65
CA GLN A 102 -6.37 -0.29 -7.81
C GLN A 102 -7.79 -0.13 -8.39
N GLY A 103 -8.31 1.10 -8.48
CA GLY A 103 -9.64 1.37 -9.03
C GLY A 103 -10.39 2.50 -8.30
N CYS A 104 -9.66 3.34 -7.52
CA CYS A 104 -10.27 4.40 -6.72
C CYS A 104 -11.40 3.84 -5.85
N THR A 105 -12.58 4.47 -5.82
CA THR A 105 -13.78 4.01 -5.09
C THR A 105 -14.84 3.38 -6.00
N PHE A 106 -14.46 2.94 -7.21
CA PHE A 106 -15.37 2.31 -8.18
C PHE A 106 -15.33 0.79 -8.03
N ASP A 107 -16.41 0.18 -7.57
CA ASP A 107 -16.51 -1.25 -7.29
C ASP A 107 -16.22 -2.13 -8.50
N ASP A 108 -16.78 -1.78 -9.65
CA ASP A 108 -16.59 -2.51 -10.89
C ASP A 108 -15.13 -2.52 -11.34
N LEU A 109 -14.43 -1.37 -11.29
CA LEU A 109 -13.02 -1.29 -11.62
C LEU A 109 -12.16 -2.08 -10.63
N ARG A 110 -12.48 -2.02 -9.34
CA ARG A 110 -11.81 -2.79 -8.28
C ARG A 110 -11.93 -4.29 -8.51
N ILE A 111 -13.14 -4.76 -8.80
CA ILE A 111 -13.42 -6.18 -9.05
C ILE A 111 -12.73 -6.65 -10.34
N GLU A 112 -12.85 -5.89 -11.44
CA GLU A 112 -12.21 -6.22 -12.72
C GLU A 112 -10.69 -6.31 -12.55
N ASN A 113 -10.08 -5.27 -11.94
CA ASN A 113 -8.65 -5.23 -11.69
C ASN A 113 -8.18 -6.35 -10.76
N MET A 114 -8.96 -6.70 -9.70
CA MET A 114 -8.60 -7.81 -8.81
C MET A 114 -8.57 -9.14 -9.55
N LYS A 115 -9.54 -9.41 -10.41
CA LYS A 115 -9.55 -10.64 -11.25
C LYS A 115 -8.32 -10.70 -12.16
N GLU A 116 -8.02 -9.59 -12.85
CA GLU A 116 -6.86 -9.53 -13.75
C GLU A 116 -5.53 -9.77 -13.04
N ILE A 117 -5.34 -9.21 -11.83
CA ILE A 117 -4.10 -9.43 -11.07
C ILE A 117 -4.06 -10.82 -10.41
N ALA A 118 -5.21 -11.39 -10.02
CA ALA A 118 -5.30 -12.75 -9.48
C ALA A 118 -4.91 -13.80 -10.53
N ASP A 119 -5.29 -13.60 -11.80
CA ASP A 119 -4.93 -14.48 -12.91
C ASP A 119 -3.40 -14.56 -13.15
N LEU A 120 -2.62 -13.66 -12.60
CA LEU A 120 -1.16 -13.68 -12.70
C LEU A 120 -0.49 -14.62 -11.69
N ASP A 121 -1.23 -15.23 -10.78
CA ASP A 121 -0.74 -16.15 -9.72
C ASP A 121 0.50 -15.60 -9.01
N LEU A 122 0.30 -14.57 -8.20
CA LEU A 122 1.34 -13.91 -7.43
C LEU A 122 1.47 -14.53 -6.03
N ASP A 123 2.53 -14.14 -5.31
CA ASP A 123 2.78 -14.64 -3.94
C ASP A 123 1.85 -14.01 -2.91
N GLY A 124 1.31 -12.82 -3.19
CA GLY A 124 0.37 -12.11 -2.35
C GLY A 124 -0.33 -10.96 -3.08
N TYR A 125 -1.35 -10.42 -2.46
CA TYR A 125 -2.20 -9.39 -3.05
C TYR A 125 -2.44 -8.26 -2.08
N ALA A 126 -2.23 -7.02 -2.54
CA ALA A 126 -2.50 -5.83 -1.77
C ALA A 126 -3.72 -5.09 -2.30
N ILE A 127 -4.40 -4.36 -1.42
CA ILE A 127 -5.42 -3.38 -1.75
C ILE A 127 -4.79 -2.01 -1.51
N GLY A 128 -4.51 -1.29 -2.59
CA GLY A 128 -3.91 0.05 -2.55
C GLY A 128 -4.94 1.14 -2.88
N GLY A 129 -4.51 2.40 -2.75
CA GLY A 129 -5.31 3.57 -3.12
C GLY A 129 -6.57 3.77 -2.28
N LEU A 130 -6.57 3.30 -1.04
CA LEU A 130 -7.56 3.59 0.00
C LEU A 130 -6.89 4.34 1.15
N ALA A 131 -7.69 4.89 2.08
CA ALA A 131 -7.24 5.79 3.15
C ALA A 131 -6.53 7.06 2.60
N VAL A 132 -6.99 7.56 1.45
CA VAL A 132 -6.48 8.76 0.76
C VAL A 132 -7.49 9.90 0.72
N GLY A 133 -8.49 9.87 1.61
CA GLY A 133 -9.49 10.92 1.79
C GLY A 133 -10.95 10.49 1.61
N GLU A 134 -11.19 9.24 1.22
CA GLU A 134 -12.54 8.68 1.17
C GLU A 134 -13.12 8.43 2.58
N PRO A 135 -14.47 8.38 2.73
CA PRO A 135 -15.11 7.90 3.95
C PRO A 135 -14.68 6.45 4.25
N LYS A 136 -14.56 6.11 5.54
CA LYS A 136 -14.19 4.74 5.94
C LYS A 136 -15.19 3.68 5.48
N GLU A 137 -16.45 4.06 5.33
CA GLU A 137 -17.52 3.20 4.81
C GLU A 137 -17.23 2.77 3.36
N ASP A 138 -16.70 3.67 2.53
CA ASP A 138 -16.29 3.36 1.17
C ASP A 138 -15.09 2.40 1.16
N MET A 139 -14.11 2.61 2.03
CA MET A 139 -12.99 1.69 2.20
C MET A 139 -13.47 0.29 2.56
N TYR A 140 -14.37 0.15 3.54
CA TYR A 140 -14.90 -1.16 3.95
C TYR A 140 -15.74 -1.83 2.87
N ARG A 141 -16.53 -1.03 2.13
CA ARG A 141 -17.30 -1.51 0.98
C ARG A 141 -16.39 -2.08 -0.10
N ILE A 142 -15.32 -1.36 -0.47
CA ILE A 142 -14.35 -1.81 -1.47
C ILE A 142 -13.64 -3.10 -1.02
N ILE A 143 -13.18 -3.19 0.23
CA ILE A 143 -12.55 -4.41 0.74
C ILE A 143 -13.50 -5.61 0.58
N SER A 144 -14.76 -5.45 1.01
CA SER A 144 -15.78 -6.50 0.87
C SER A 144 -16.11 -6.83 -0.58
N ALA A 145 -16.03 -5.86 -1.51
CA ALA A 145 -16.28 -6.08 -2.91
C ALA A 145 -15.17 -6.88 -3.61
N VAL A 146 -13.92 -6.70 -3.21
CA VAL A 146 -12.77 -7.38 -3.84
C VAL A 146 -12.41 -8.70 -3.16
N GLU A 147 -12.73 -8.86 -1.87
CA GLU A 147 -12.39 -10.03 -1.06
C GLU A 147 -12.74 -11.37 -1.74
N PRO A 148 -13.94 -11.58 -2.32
CA PRO A 148 -14.30 -12.84 -2.96
C PRO A 148 -13.42 -13.23 -4.17
N TYR A 149 -12.70 -12.27 -4.73
CA TYR A 149 -11.83 -12.46 -5.89
C TYR A 149 -10.35 -12.53 -5.52
N MET A 150 -10.02 -12.30 -4.25
CA MET A 150 -8.65 -12.47 -3.74
C MET A 150 -8.40 -13.94 -3.41
N PRO A 151 -7.31 -14.55 -3.93
CA PRO A 151 -6.96 -15.94 -3.59
C PRO A 151 -6.87 -16.15 -2.07
N ALA A 152 -7.70 -17.06 -1.52
CA ALA A 152 -7.84 -17.26 -0.09
C ALA A 152 -6.58 -17.82 0.60
N GLN A 153 -5.74 -18.52 -0.17
CA GLN A 153 -4.50 -19.14 0.32
C GLN A 153 -3.27 -18.22 0.22
N LYS A 154 -3.44 -17.00 -0.26
CA LYS A 154 -2.36 -16.03 -0.43
C LYS A 154 -2.52 -14.88 0.57
N PRO A 155 -1.42 -14.30 1.08
CA PRO A 155 -1.48 -13.14 1.98
C PRO A 155 -2.21 -11.95 1.34
N ARG A 156 -3.04 -11.28 2.15
CA ARG A 156 -3.87 -10.14 1.75
C ARG A 156 -3.46 -8.92 2.55
N TYR A 157 -3.03 -7.88 1.88
CA TYR A 157 -2.42 -6.71 2.49
C TYR A 157 -3.22 -5.44 2.20
N LEU A 158 -3.68 -4.74 3.24
CA LEU A 158 -4.33 -3.42 3.13
C LEU A 158 -3.30 -2.33 3.39
N MET A 159 -2.96 -1.57 2.35
CA MET A 159 -1.88 -0.59 2.38
C MET A 159 -2.29 0.71 3.08
N GLY A 160 -1.43 1.21 3.97
CA GLY A 160 -1.55 2.52 4.60
C GLY A 160 -2.63 2.65 5.68
N VAL A 161 -3.18 1.53 6.16
CA VAL A 161 -4.28 1.48 7.14
C VAL A 161 -3.80 0.79 8.43
N GLY A 162 -4.11 1.22 9.63
CA GLY A 162 -4.96 2.33 9.99
C GLY A 162 -5.13 2.50 11.49
N THR A 163 -6.29 3.00 11.92
CA THR A 163 -6.69 3.05 13.33
C THR A 163 -6.98 1.65 13.87
N PRO A 164 -7.00 1.44 15.20
CA PRO A 164 -7.38 0.15 15.79
C PRO A 164 -8.70 -0.40 15.23
N GLY A 165 -9.73 0.45 15.11
CA GLY A 165 -11.02 0.06 14.54
C GLY A 165 -10.91 -0.35 13.06
N ASN A 166 -10.12 0.37 12.25
CA ASN A 166 -9.90 0.00 10.84
C ASN A 166 -9.21 -1.36 10.70
N ILE A 167 -8.27 -1.68 11.60
CA ILE A 167 -7.57 -2.98 11.59
C ILE A 167 -8.55 -4.11 11.89
N ILE A 168 -9.37 -3.97 12.95
CA ILE A 168 -10.37 -4.96 13.32
C ILE A 168 -11.38 -5.18 12.18
N GLU A 169 -11.87 -4.11 11.59
CA GLU A 169 -12.78 -4.16 10.43
C GLU A 169 -12.12 -4.76 9.19
N GLY A 170 -10.84 -4.49 8.96
CA GLY A 170 -10.06 -5.10 7.89
C GLY A 170 -9.90 -6.61 8.08
N VAL A 171 -9.50 -7.04 9.29
CA VAL A 171 -9.36 -8.46 9.64
C VAL A 171 -10.69 -9.20 9.48
N SER A 172 -11.80 -8.61 9.93
CA SER A 172 -13.14 -9.22 9.78
C SER A 172 -13.56 -9.41 8.30
N ARG A 173 -12.89 -8.70 7.37
CA ARG A 173 -13.08 -8.80 5.92
C ARG A 173 -11.95 -9.56 5.21
N GLY A 174 -11.16 -10.32 5.95
CA GLY A 174 -10.15 -11.23 5.40
C GLY A 174 -8.81 -10.57 5.04
N VAL A 175 -8.46 -9.43 5.63
CA VAL A 175 -7.14 -8.81 5.48
C VAL A 175 -6.17 -9.38 6.53
N ASP A 176 -4.94 -9.72 6.11
CA ASP A 176 -3.92 -10.33 6.95
C ASP A 176 -2.83 -9.35 7.39
N LEU A 177 -2.47 -8.39 6.53
CA LEU A 177 -1.33 -7.50 6.71
C LEU A 177 -1.74 -6.04 6.61
N PHE A 178 -1.10 -5.20 7.43
CA PHE A 178 -1.33 -3.76 7.49
C PHE A 178 -0.02 -3.02 7.67
N ASP A 179 0.06 -1.79 7.16
CA ASP A 179 1.04 -0.78 7.55
C ASP A 179 0.36 0.54 7.83
N CYS A 180 0.87 1.32 8.76
CA CYS A 180 0.37 2.66 8.99
C CYS A 180 1.40 3.56 9.65
N VAL A 181 1.56 4.77 9.14
CA VAL A 181 2.41 5.80 9.75
C VAL A 181 1.78 6.44 10.98
N MET A 182 0.47 6.28 11.18
CA MET A 182 -0.30 6.95 12.23
C MET A 182 0.20 6.63 13.65
N PRO A 183 0.48 5.38 14.04
CA PRO A 183 0.98 5.09 15.39
C PRO A 183 2.27 5.85 15.71
N SER A 184 3.25 5.83 14.82
CA SER A 184 4.51 6.55 15.00
C SER A 184 4.33 8.08 14.96
N ARG A 185 3.43 8.58 14.10
CA ARG A 185 3.09 10.00 14.03
C ARG A 185 2.42 10.46 15.32
N ASN A 186 1.43 9.72 15.81
CA ASN A 186 0.70 10.02 17.03
C ASN A 186 1.65 9.97 18.24
N ALA A 187 2.50 8.97 18.34
CA ALA A 187 3.48 8.84 19.42
C ALA A 187 4.40 10.07 19.51
N ARG A 188 4.87 10.61 18.36
CA ARG A 188 5.68 11.86 18.35
C ARG A 188 4.94 13.07 18.90
N HIS A 189 3.61 13.04 18.90
CA HIS A 189 2.75 14.10 19.45
C HIS A 189 2.13 13.72 20.82
N GLY A 190 2.61 12.64 21.43
CA GLY A 190 2.12 12.16 22.72
C GLY A 190 0.72 11.58 22.69
N HIS A 191 0.18 11.25 21.52
CA HIS A 191 -1.15 10.66 21.38
C HIS A 191 -1.06 9.13 21.41
N LEU A 192 -1.85 8.50 22.30
CA LEU A 192 -1.94 7.06 22.45
C LEU A 192 -3.41 6.62 22.35
N PHE A 193 -3.62 5.47 21.70
CA PHE A 193 -4.91 4.79 21.71
C PHE A 193 -5.00 3.90 22.97
N THR A 194 -6.09 4.00 23.70
CA THR A 194 -6.36 3.20 24.90
C THR A 194 -7.79 2.67 24.85
N HIS A 195 -8.14 1.71 25.70
CA HIS A 195 -9.51 1.21 25.82
C HIS A 195 -10.51 2.30 26.26
N ALA A 196 -10.03 3.33 26.97
CA ALA A 196 -10.83 4.49 27.37
C ALA A 196 -10.88 5.61 26.32
N GLY A 197 -10.27 5.41 25.15
CA GLY A 197 -10.17 6.40 24.08
C GLY A 197 -8.76 6.90 23.84
N ILE A 198 -8.64 8.07 23.20
CA ILE A 198 -7.34 8.68 22.90
C ILE A 198 -6.89 9.55 24.05
N ILE A 199 -5.68 9.32 24.57
CA ILE A 199 -5.04 10.19 25.55
C ILE A 199 -3.90 10.98 24.91
N ASN A 200 -3.64 12.17 25.43
CA ASN A 200 -2.47 12.98 25.06
C ASN A 200 -1.57 13.17 26.28
N LEU A 201 -0.42 12.52 26.26
CA LEU A 201 0.56 12.55 27.35
C LEU A 201 1.13 13.95 27.62
N ASN A 202 0.99 14.90 26.67
CA ASN A 202 1.43 16.29 26.88
C ASN A 202 0.46 17.09 27.75
N ASN A 203 -0.70 16.55 28.14
CA ASN A 203 -1.64 17.20 29.04
C ASN A 203 -1.03 17.32 30.44
N GLU A 204 -1.24 18.45 31.10
CA GLU A 204 -0.67 18.77 32.42
C GLU A 204 -0.97 17.71 33.49
N LYS A 205 -2.13 17.05 33.41
CA LYS A 205 -2.54 15.99 34.34
C LYS A 205 -1.58 14.78 34.36
N TYR A 206 -0.84 14.54 33.26
CA TYR A 206 0.10 13.41 33.15
C TYR A 206 1.53 13.78 33.51
N LYS A 207 1.83 15.05 33.78
CA LYS A 207 3.20 15.54 34.00
C LYS A 207 3.93 14.90 35.19
N ARG A 208 3.17 14.45 36.19
CA ARG A 208 3.64 13.79 37.42
C ARG A 208 2.95 12.47 37.68
N ASP A 209 2.35 11.90 36.63
CA ASP A 209 1.62 10.64 36.72
C ASP A 209 2.59 9.51 36.43
N ASP A 210 2.86 8.67 37.42
CA ASP A 210 3.75 7.50 37.35
C ASP A 210 2.94 6.19 37.25
N THR A 211 1.64 6.29 37.07
CA THR A 211 0.78 5.11 36.90
C THR A 211 0.88 4.53 35.49
N PRO A 212 0.67 3.24 35.31
CA PRO A 212 0.57 2.64 33.97
C PRO A 212 -0.49 3.34 33.11
N ILE A 213 -0.25 3.40 31.80
CA ILE A 213 -1.19 4.01 30.83
C ILE A 213 -2.56 3.37 30.89
N GLU A 214 -2.58 2.07 31.13
CA GLU A 214 -3.83 1.28 31.35
C GLU A 214 -3.61 0.23 32.43
N PRO A 215 -4.67 -0.15 33.17
CA PRO A 215 -4.60 -1.27 34.09
C PRO A 215 -4.14 -2.56 33.36
N GLY A 216 -3.12 -3.21 33.88
CA GLY A 216 -2.54 -4.41 33.30
C GLY A 216 -1.50 -4.18 32.17
N CYS A 217 -1.16 -2.93 31.87
CA CYS A 217 -0.01 -2.59 31.06
C CYS A 217 1.23 -2.49 31.97
N ASN A 218 2.23 -3.35 31.76
CA ASN A 218 3.48 -3.35 32.52
C ASN A 218 4.56 -2.55 31.81
#